data_5495bf267b6a4c8dbfe9ff6bb6a64ffc
#
_entry.id   5495bf267b6a4c8dbfe9ff6bb6a64ffc
#
_cell.length_a   1.000
_cell.length_b   1.000
_cell.length_c   1.000
_cell.angle_alpha   90.00
_cell.angle_beta   90.00
_cell.angle_gamma   90.00
#
_symmetry.space_group_name_H-M   'P 1'
#
loop_
_entity.id
_entity.type
_entity.pdbx_description
1 polymer ?
#
loop_
_entity_poly.entity_id
_entity_poly.type
_entity_poly.pdbx_seq_one_letter_code
_entity_poly.pdbx_strand_id
1 'polypeptide(L)'
;MGKALSIVLAMLSLSLFGISAQAQSDQVYRLGAGDRLRITVYQEEDLSGEFEVSDSGEVSLPLIGGVGTVGKTTRELQDTIELAFRDGYLRNPRVSIEVLNYRPFYVIGEVNKPGSYAYRSGLDVLTAVAMGGGFTFRADENDIIIKRASNPEREIKATGTTKVLPGDVIRVDERLF
;
A
#
# COMPACT_ATOMS: atom_id res chain seq x y z
N MET A 1 53.20 30.52 22.31
CA MET A 1 51.91 30.77 21.70
C MET A 1 51.51 29.72 20.63
N GLY A 2 52.04 28.49 20.68
CA GLY A 2 51.85 27.47 19.64
C GLY A 2 51.02 26.24 20.04
N LYS A 3 50.58 26.09 21.29
CA LYS A 3 49.85 24.91 21.77
C LYS A 3 48.30 25.07 21.91
N ALA A 4 47.80 26.27 21.86
CA ALA A 4 46.34 26.56 21.98
C ALA A 4 45.61 26.43 20.61
N LEU A 5 46.33 26.58 19.48
CA LEU A 5 45.72 26.55 18.13
C LEU A 5 45.48 25.12 17.64
N SER A 6 46.23 24.13 18.14
CA SER A 6 46.06 22.71 17.72
C SER A 6 44.82 22.06 18.38
N ILE A 7 44.35 22.53 19.53
CA ILE A 7 43.22 21.95 20.24
C ILE A 7 41.86 22.43 19.63
N VAL A 8 41.82 23.63 19.06
CA VAL A 8 40.59 24.16 18.42
C VAL A 8 40.32 23.49 17.08
N LEU A 9 41.35 23.05 16.35
CA LEU A 9 41.19 22.37 15.08
C LEU A 9 40.72 20.90 15.23
N ALA A 10 40.99 20.28 16.39
CA ALA A 10 40.57 18.89 16.68
C ALA A 10 39.10 18.81 17.15
N MET A 11 38.49 19.90 17.65
CA MET A 11 37.10 19.93 18.05
C MET A 11 36.12 20.24 16.91
N LEU A 12 36.59 20.68 15.75
CA LEU A 12 35.76 21.06 14.62
C LEU A 12 35.50 19.87 13.64
N SER A 13 36.15 18.73 13.84
CA SER A 13 36.02 17.56 12.97
C SER A 13 35.00 16.50 13.43
N LEU A 14 34.29 16.73 14.55
CA LEU A 14 33.41 15.73 15.17
C LEU A 14 31.90 15.99 14.93
N SER A 15 31.53 16.88 14.05
CA SER A 15 30.13 17.28 13.85
C SER A 15 29.51 16.93 12.50
N LEU A 16 30.10 15.98 11.74
CA LEU A 16 29.57 15.56 10.41
C LEU A 16 29.13 14.09 10.34
N PHE A 17 28.77 13.48 11.45
CA PHE A 17 27.92 12.30 11.36
C PHE A 17 26.48 12.73 11.23
N GLY A 18 26.10 13.12 10.01
CA GLY A 18 24.70 13.28 9.62
C GLY A 18 24.00 11.95 9.81
N ILE A 19 23.17 11.83 10.83
CA ILE A 19 22.19 10.76 10.97
C ILE A 19 21.24 10.95 9.79
N SER A 20 21.47 10.19 8.70
CA SER A 20 20.45 10.01 7.66
C SER A 20 19.31 9.26 8.31
N ALA A 21 18.34 10.01 8.88
CA ALA A 21 17.04 9.47 9.19
C ALA A 21 16.46 9.01 7.85
N GLN A 22 16.53 7.70 7.58
CA GLN A 22 15.71 7.09 6.55
C GLN A 22 14.28 7.33 6.98
N ALA A 23 13.64 8.33 6.37
CA ALA A 23 12.21 8.51 6.43
C ALA A 23 11.62 7.20 5.89
N GLN A 24 11.09 6.37 6.80
CA GLN A 24 10.14 5.34 6.44
C GLN A 24 9.00 6.10 5.77
N SER A 25 8.97 6.07 4.44
CA SER A 25 7.81 6.54 3.71
C SER A 25 6.67 5.60 4.13
N ASP A 26 5.77 6.09 4.99
CA ASP A 26 4.46 5.48 5.15
C ASP A 26 3.90 5.37 3.73
N GLN A 27 3.91 4.15 3.20
CA GLN A 27 3.40 3.90 1.85
C GLN A 27 1.89 4.12 1.91
N VAL A 28 1.47 5.32 1.52
CA VAL A 28 0.06 5.68 1.43
C VAL A 28 -0.60 4.69 0.47
N TYR A 29 -1.64 4.02 0.96
CA TYR A 29 -2.39 3.06 0.16
C TYR A 29 -2.98 3.72 -1.08
N ARG A 30 -2.83 3.05 -2.23
CA ARG A 30 -3.42 3.44 -3.51
C ARG A 30 -4.43 2.41 -3.96
N LEU A 31 -5.61 2.89 -4.29
CA LEU A 31 -6.74 2.09 -4.75
C LEU A 31 -6.38 1.27 -5.99
N GLY A 32 -7.02 0.12 -6.13
CA GLY A 32 -6.83 -0.77 -7.27
C GLY A 32 -8.08 -1.56 -7.60
N ALA A 33 -8.07 -2.25 -8.74
CA ALA A 33 -9.16 -3.09 -9.17
C ALA A 33 -9.51 -4.15 -8.11
N GLY A 34 -10.81 -4.38 -7.87
CA GLY A 34 -11.32 -5.28 -6.85
C GLY A 34 -11.45 -4.69 -5.44
N ASP A 35 -11.02 -3.43 -5.21
CA ASP A 35 -11.31 -2.76 -3.95
C ASP A 35 -12.80 -2.38 -3.87
N ARG A 36 -13.43 -2.58 -2.72
CA ARG A 36 -14.81 -2.15 -2.46
C ARG A 36 -14.81 -0.90 -1.60
N LEU A 37 -15.51 0.12 -2.10
CA LEU A 37 -15.57 1.45 -1.52
C LEU A 37 -17.01 1.77 -1.11
N ARG A 38 -17.17 2.41 0.05
CA ARG A 38 -18.38 3.15 0.36
C ARG A 38 -18.13 4.61 0.01
N ILE A 39 -18.95 5.14 -0.90
CA ILE A 39 -18.91 6.53 -1.31
C ILE A 39 -20.19 7.17 -0.83
N THR A 40 -20.06 8.21 -0.03
CA THR A 40 -21.21 8.97 0.51
C THR A 40 -21.13 10.40 0.00
N VAL A 41 -22.18 10.83 -0.69
CA VAL A 41 -22.36 12.21 -1.13
C VAL A 41 -23.34 12.87 -0.16
N TYR A 42 -22.88 13.90 0.55
CA TYR A 42 -23.65 14.52 1.62
C TYR A 42 -24.97 15.10 1.12
N GLN A 43 -26.08 14.72 1.76
CA GLN A 43 -27.46 15.05 1.43
C GLN A 43 -27.97 14.50 0.07
N GLU A 44 -27.24 13.56 -0.56
CA GLU A 44 -27.61 12.94 -1.84
C GLU A 44 -27.56 11.40 -1.66
N GLU A 45 -28.62 10.82 -1.11
CA GLU A 45 -28.69 9.38 -0.85
C GLU A 45 -28.66 8.57 -2.15
N ASP A 46 -29.30 9.05 -3.21
CA ASP A 46 -29.38 8.40 -4.52
C ASP A 46 -28.01 8.34 -5.23
N LEU A 47 -27.04 9.16 -4.82
CA LEU A 47 -25.66 9.18 -5.34
C LEU A 47 -24.68 8.46 -4.43
N SER A 48 -25.15 8.03 -3.26
CA SER A 48 -24.35 7.34 -2.24
C SER A 48 -24.54 5.83 -2.35
N GLY A 49 -23.50 5.06 -2.00
CA GLY A 49 -23.61 3.60 -2.05
C GLY A 49 -22.28 2.88 -1.86
N GLU A 50 -22.33 1.58 -2.09
CA GLU A 50 -21.14 0.73 -2.16
C GLU A 50 -20.80 0.46 -3.62
N PHE A 51 -19.56 0.67 -3.97
CA PHE A 51 -19.04 0.57 -5.32
C PHE A 51 -17.78 -0.28 -5.33
N GLU A 52 -17.59 -1.03 -6.39
CA GLU A 52 -16.36 -1.81 -6.60
C GLU A 52 -15.54 -1.17 -7.72
N VAL A 53 -14.23 -1.12 -7.54
CA VAL A 53 -13.30 -0.69 -8.58
C VAL A 53 -13.23 -1.79 -9.63
N SER A 54 -13.67 -1.49 -10.84
CA SER A 54 -13.70 -2.41 -11.96
C SER A 54 -12.29 -2.80 -12.43
N ASP A 55 -12.21 -3.84 -13.25
CA ASP A 55 -10.96 -4.26 -13.90
C ASP A 55 -10.41 -3.18 -14.85
N SER A 56 -11.28 -2.29 -15.38
CA SER A 56 -10.85 -1.11 -16.15
C SER A 56 -10.22 -0.02 -15.28
N GLY A 57 -10.25 -0.18 -13.96
CA GLY A 57 -9.66 0.77 -13.01
C GLY A 57 -10.56 1.93 -12.63
N GLU A 58 -11.85 1.83 -12.88
CA GLU A 58 -12.83 2.88 -12.65
C GLU A 58 -13.90 2.47 -11.63
N VAL A 59 -14.48 3.46 -10.97
CA VAL A 59 -15.72 3.35 -10.20
C VAL A 59 -16.84 3.99 -10.99
N SER A 60 -17.97 3.28 -11.13
CA SER A 60 -19.15 3.77 -11.86
C SER A 60 -20.12 4.42 -10.89
N LEU A 61 -20.34 5.73 -11.03
CA LEU A 61 -21.22 6.54 -10.17
C LEU A 61 -22.41 7.05 -10.94
N PRO A 62 -23.59 7.17 -10.29
CA PRO A 62 -24.75 7.81 -10.91
C PRO A 62 -24.39 9.22 -11.39
N LEU A 63 -25.00 9.66 -12.48
CA LEU A 63 -24.87 10.94 -13.17
C LEU A 63 -23.50 11.19 -13.83
N ILE A 64 -22.38 10.87 -13.19
CA ILE A 64 -21.02 11.19 -13.70
C ILE A 64 -20.35 10.01 -14.39
N GLY A 65 -20.93 8.80 -14.33
CA GLY A 65 -20.40 7.63 -15.02
C GLY A 65 -19.09 7.08 -14.41
N GLY A 66 -18.18 6.60 -15.25
CA GLY A 66 -16.91 6.02 -14.84
C GLY A 66 -15.90 7.06 -14.38
N VAL A 67 -15.37 6.89 -13.18
CA VAL A 67 -14.33 7.75 -12.59
C VAL A 67 -13.06 6.95 -12.38
N GLY A 68 -11.96 7.34 -13.04
CA GLY A 68 -10.65 6.68 -12.90
C GLY A 68 -10.18 6.67 -11.45
N THR A 69 -9.91 5.48 -10.91
CA THR A 69 -9.71 5.23 -9.48
C THR A 69 -8.34 4.61 -9.18
N VAL A 70 -7.88 3.68 -10.02
CA VAL A 70 -6.62 2.96 -9.80
C VAL A 70 -5.44 3.92 -9.68
N GLY A 71 -4.59 3.68 -8.68
CA GLY A 71 -3.41 4.48 -8.38
C GLY A 71 -3.68 5.75 -7.57
N LYS A 72 -4.93 6.13 -7.35
CA LYS A 72 -5.31 7.25 -6.49
C LYS A 72 -5.42 6.83 -5.03
N THR A 73 -5.17 7.74 -4.13
CA THR A 73 -5.57 7.65 -2.73
C THR A 73 -7.08 7.91 -2.62
N THR A 74 -7.69 7.55 -1.49
CA THR A 74 -9.10 7.89 -1.22
C THR A 74 -9.35 9.39 -1.31
N ARG A 75 -8.38 10.22 -0.88
CA ARG A 75 -8.48 11.68 -0.94
C ARG A 75 -8.43 12.21 -2.38
N GLU A 76 -7.48 11.72 -3.18
CA GLU A 76 -7.39 12.10 -4.59
C GLU A 76 -8.64 11.68 -5.38
N LEU A 77 -9.22 10.52 -5.06
CA LEU A 77 -10.49 10.08 -5.65
C LEU A 77 -11.66 10.97 -5.20
N GLN A 78 -11.74 11.31 -3.91
CA GLN A 78 -12.74 12.22 -3.37
C GLN A 78 -12.73 13.55 -4.11
N ASP A 79 -11.57 14.19 -4.22
CA ASP A 79 -11.40 15.46 -4.93
C ASP A 79 -11.83 15.35 -6.40
N THR A 80 -11.51 14.21 -7.05
CA THR A 80 -11.91 13.94 -8.45
C THR A 80 -13.43 13.84 -8.59
N ILE A 81 -14.11 13.11 -7.69
CA ILE A 81 -15.56 12.92 -7.72
C ILE A 81 -16.27 14.25 -7.41
N GLU A 82 -15.79 15.01 -6.41
CA GLU A 82 -16.35 16.32 -6.10
C GLU A 82 -16.26 17.29 -7.28
N LEU A 83 -15.14 17.26 -8.01
CA LEU A 83 -14.97 18.06 -9.21
C LEU A 83 -15.96 17.66 -10.31
N ALA A 84 -16.11 16.34 -10.55
CA ALA A 84 -17.03 15.82 -11.56
C ALA A 84 -18.49 16.16 -11.25
N PHE A 85 -18.93 16.05 -9.99
CA PHE A 85 -20.28 16.46 -9.60
C PHE A 85 -20.51 17.97 -9.70
N ARG A 86 -19.48 18.79 -9.49
CA ARG A 86 -19.56 20.26 -9.60
C ARG A 86 -19.76 20.70 -11.04
N ASP A 87 -19.36 19.88 -12.00
CA ASP A 87 -19.52 20.15 -13.43
C ASP A 87 -20.97 19.85 -13.91
N GLY A 88 -21.89 20.72 -13.47
CA GLY A 88 -23.26 20.75 -13.94
C GLY A 88 -24.29 19.93 -13.13
N TYR A 89 -23.90 19.19 -12.10
CA TYR A 89 -24.83 18.37 -11.31
C TYR A 89 -25.10 18.95 -9.92
N LEU A 90 -24.06 19.26 -9.13
CA LEU A 90 -24.20 19.76 -7.76
C LEU A 90 -23.43 21.07 -7.57
N ARG A 91 -24.00 22.02 -6.81
CA ARG A 91 -23.35 23.31 -6.57
C ARG A 91 -22.17 23.23 -5.60
N ASN A 92 -22.28 22.41 -4.57
CA ASN A 92 -21.26 22.27 -3.52
C ASN A 92 -21.21 20.82 -3.01
N PRO A 93 -20.80 19.86 -3.85
CA PRO A 93 -20.74 18.46 -3.47
C PRO A 93 -19.71 18.27 -2.34
N ARG A 94 -20.05 17.42 -1.38
CA ARG A 94 -19.14 16.92 -0.34
C ARG A 94 -19.18 15.41 -0.39
N VAL A 95 -18.03 14.80 -0.66
CA VAL A 95 -17.89 13.35 -0.81
C VAL A 95 -17.04 12.81 0.32
N SER A 96 -17.42 11.65 0.84
CA SER A 96 -16.60 10.87 1.77
C SER A 96 -16.41 9.48 1.19
N ILE A 97 -15.19 8.95 1.28
CA ILE A 97 -14.82 7.62 0.76
C ILE A 97 -14.20 6.79 1.86
N GLU A 98 -14.75 5.60 2.06
CA GLU A 98 -14.25 4.58 2.97
C GLU A 98 -13.95 3.31 2.19
N VAL A 99 -12.79 2.67 2.44
CA VAL A 99 -12.48 1.36 1.88
C VAL A 99 -13.11 0.29 2.75
N LEU A 100 -14.11 -0.41 2.23
CA LEU A 100 -14.80 -1.48 2.93
C LEU A 100 -13.99 -2.78 2.90
N ASN A 101 -13.53 -3.15 1.70
CA ASN A 101 -12.71 -4.33 1.50
C ASN A 101 -11.57 -3.99 0.56
N TYR A 102 -10.38 -4.41 0.97
CA TYR A 102 -9.20 -4.37 0.13
C TYR A 102 -9.13 -5.63 -0.74
N ARG A 103 -8.56 -5.51 -1.93
CA ARG A 103 -8.20 -6.69 -2.73
C ARG A 103 -7.28 -7.62 -1.93
N PRO A 104 -7.36 -8.95 -2.16
CA PRO A 104 -6.54 -9.91 -1.44
C PRO A 104 -5.05 -9.76 -1.79
N PHE A 105 -4.19 -10.30 -0.93
CA PHE A 105 -2.80 -10.59 -1.26
C PHE A 105 -2.61 -12.10 -1.45
N TYR A 106 -1.48 -12.49 -2.00
CA TYR A 106 -1.20 -13.89 -2.33
C TYR A 106 0.08 -14.35 -1.64
N VAL A 107 0.06 -15.57 -1.15
CA VAL A 107 1.24 -16.25 -0.59
C VAL A 107 1.45 -17.54 -1.36
N ILE A 108 2.66 -17.73 -1.91
CA ILE A 108 3.03 -18.86 -2.74
C ILE A 108 4.40 -19.42 -2.33
N GLY A 109 4.75 -20.59 -2.86
CA GLY A 109 6.04 -21.25 -2.57
C GLY A 109 5.98 -22.09 -1.30
N GLU A 110 7.06 -22.11 -0.54
CA GLU A 110 7.28 -23.01 0.60
C GLU A 110 6.52 -22.54 1.87
N VAL A 111 5.20 -22.49 1.79
CA VAL A 111 4.25 -22.30 2.89
C VAL A 111 3.27 -23.45 2.94
N ASN A 112 2.74 -23.78 4.12
CA ASN A 112 1.88 -24.97 4.28
C ASN A 112 0.55 -24.85 3.53
N LYS A 113 0.03 -23.63 3.34
CA LYS A 113 -1.23 -23.36 2.62
C LYS A 113 -1.05 -22.16 1.69
N PRO A 114 -0.48 -22.39 0.49
CA PRO A 114 -0.41 -21.33 -0.51
C PRO A 114 -1.81 -20.95 -0.99
N GLY A 115 -2.02 -19.64 -1.28
CA GLY A 115 -3.33 -19.15 -1.71
C GLY A 115 -3.49 -17.65 -1.61
N SER A 116 -4.74 -17.19 -1.78
CA SER A 116 -5.14 -15.80 -1.60
C SER A 116 -5.70 -15.56 -0.20
N TYR A 117 -5.35 -14.42 0.38
CA TYR A 117 -5.72 -14.06 1.75
C TYR A 117 -6.29 -12.64 1.81
N ALA A 118 -7.31 -12.46 2.64
CA ALA A 118 -7.88 -11.14 2.86
C ALA A 118 -6.86 -10.22 3.53
N TYR A 119 -6.65 -9.04 2.94
CA TYR A 119 -5.75 -8.04 3.49
C TYR A 119 -6.36 -7.36 4.72
N ARG A 120 -5.52 -7.07 5.69
CA ARG A 120 -5.82 -6.20 6.84
C ARG A 120 -4.71 -5.18 7.02
N SER A 121 -5.06 -3.98 7.39
CA SER A 121 -4.06 -2.92 7.62
C SER A 121 -3.02 -3.33 8.67
N GLY A 122 -1.78 -3.02 8.40
CA GLY A 122 -0.67 -3.31 9.31
C GLY A 122 0.02 -4.66 9.13
N LEU A 123 -0.43 -5.51 8.18
CA LEU A 123 0.20 -6.80 7.90
C LEU A 123 1.68 -6.65 7.51
N ASP A 124 2.47 -7.60 7.98
CA ASP A 124 3.84 -7.84 7.52
C ASP A 124 3.97 -9.26 6.94
N VAL A 125 5.12 -9.52 6.34
CA VAL A 125 5.40 -10.81 5.68
C VAL A 125 5.30 -11.98 6.65
N LEU A 126 5.81 -11.85 7.86
CA LEU A 126 5.76 -12.94 8.83
C LEU A 126 4.30 -13.30 9.21
N THR A 127 3.46 -12.28 9.42
CA THR A 127 2.03 -12.47 9.67
C THR A 127 1.33 -13.07 8.45
N ALA A 128 1.68 -12.64 7.23
CA ALA A 128 1.13 -13.19 6.00
C ALA A 128 1.48 -14.68 5.83
N VAL A 129 2.74 -15.05 6.10
CA VAL A 129 3.18 -16.45 6.09
C VAL A 129 2.46 -17.27 7.16
N ALA A 130 2.27 -16.71 8.37
CA ALA A 130 1.51 -17.37 9.43
C ALA A 130 0.05 -17.63 9.02
N MET A 131 -0.60 -16.70 8.29
CA MET A 131 -1.92 -16.91 7.70
C MET A 131 -1.91 -18.07 6.69
N GLY A 132 -0.80 -18.23 5.95
CA GLY A 132 -0.52 -19.36 5.06
C GLY A 132 -0.16 -20.68 5.80
N GLY A 133 -0.36 -20.74 7.12
CA GLY A 133 -0.08 -21.92 7.93
C GLY A 133 1.40 -22.08 8.31
N GLY A 134 2.22 -21.04 8.12
CA GLY A 134 3.65 -21.04 8.41
C GLY A 134 4.50 -21.60 7.28
N PHE A 135 5.81 -21.54 7.48
CA PHE A 135 6.80 -22.08 6.56
C PHE A 135 6.76 -23.62 6.51
N THR A 136 7.10 -24.20 5.37
CA THR A 136 7.39 -25.63 5.29
C THR A 136 8.80 -25.91 5.83
N PHE A 137 9.13 -27.19 6.02
CA PHE A 137 10.49 -27.59 6.43
C PHE A 137 11.55 -27.30 5.36
N ARG A 138 11.15 -27.07 4.11
CA ARG A 138 12.01 -26.76 2.96
C ARG A 138 12.20 -25.28 2.73
N ALA A 139 11.44 -24.42 3.41
CA ALA A 139 11.47 -22.98 3.20
C ALA A 139 12.83 -22.36 3.54
N ASP A 140 13.27 -21.41 2.74
CA ASP A 140 14.30 -20.46 3.13
C ASP A 140 13.64 -19.21 3.71
N GLU A 141 13.65 -19.10 5.02
CA GLU A 141 13.07 -17.95 5.73
C GLU A 141 13.80 -16.63 5.46
N ASN A 142 15.01 -16.69 4.88
CA ASN A 142 15.81 -15.52 4.51
C ASN A 142 15.69 -15.17 3.02
N ASP A 143 15.04 -16.01 2.22
CA ASP A 143 14.83 -15.78 0.80
C ASP A 143 13.34 -15.65 0.44
N ILE A 144 12.79 -14.53 0.87
CA ILE A 144 11.40 -14.16 0.62
C ILE A 144 11.38 -13.01 -0.38
N ILE A 145 10.57 -13.17 -1.42
CA ILE A 145 10.40 -12.19 -2.49
C ILE A 145 8.98 -11.63 -2.43
N ILE A 146 8.87 -10.31 -2.56
CA ILE A 146 7.59 -9.62 -2.76
C ILE A 146 7.55 -9.02 -4.17
N LYS A 147 6.44 -9.26 -4.89
CA LYS A 147 6.03 -8.51 -6.07
C LYS A 147 4.88 -7.59 -5.70
N ARG A 148 5.07 -6.30 -5.89
CA ARG A 148 4.04 -5.29 -5.60
C ARG A 148 3.00 -5.25 -6.72
N ALA A 149 1.73 -5.13 -6.39
CA ALA A 149 0.68 -4.92 -7.40
C ALA A 149 0.91 -3.67 -8.27
N SER A 150 1.55 -2.64 -7.72
CA SER A 150 1.90 -1.41 -8.44
C SER A 150 3.06 -1.57 -9.44
N ASN A 151 3.87 -2.62 -9.30
CA ASN A 151 4.99 -2.94 -10.20
C ASN A 151 5.28 -4.45 -10.17
N PRO A 152 4.44 -5.27 -10.85
CA PRO A 152 4.50 -6.73 -10.78
C PRO A 152 5.76 -7.33 -11.42
N GLU A 153 6.43 -6.58 -12.28
CA GLU A 153 7.69 -7.03 -12.91
C GLU A 153 8.89 -6.95 -11.95
N ARG A 154 8.78 -6.12 -10.89
CA ARG A 154 9.88 -5.92 -9.96
C ARG A 154 9.78 -6.87 -8.78
N GLU A 155 10.78 -7.72 -8.64
CA GLU A 155 11.02 -8.52 -7.44
C GLU A 155 11.78 -7.70 -6.39
N ILE A 156 11.31 -7.76 -5.16
CA ILE A 156 11.91 -7.08 -4.02
C ILE A 156 12.20 -8.12 -2.96
N LYS A 157 13.46 -8.23 -2.55
CA LYS A 157 13.81 -9.09 -1.41
C LYS A 157 13.17 -8.52 -0.14
N ALA A 158 12.43 -9.36 0.55
CA ALA A 158 11.68 -9.00 1.74
C ALA A 158 12.26 -9.65 3.00
N THR A 159 11.98 -9.05 4.12
CA THR A 159 12.21 -9.63 5.46
C THR A 159 10.87 -9.89 6.12
N GLY A 160 10.86 -10.64 7.23
CA GLY A 160 9.64 -10.90 7.98
C GLY A 160 8.87 -9.63 8.41
N THR A 161 9.57 -8.51 8.62
CA THR A 161 8.98 -7.22 9.02
C THR A 161 8.57 -6.32 7.85
N THR A 162 8.85 -6.75 6.60
CA THR A 162 8.45 -5.99 5.41
C THR A 162 6.93 -5.89 5.35
N LYS A 163 6.40 -4.68 5.17
CA LYS A 163 4.96 -4.45 5.10
C LYS A 163 4.37 -5.04 3.83
N VAL A 164 3.27 -5.76 3.99
CA VAL A 164 2.45 -6.30 2.91
C VAL A 164 1.39 -5.27 2.53
N LEU A 165 1.11 -5.14 1.25
CA LEU A 165 0.07 -4.27 0.70
C LEU A 165 -0.99 -5.09 -0.03
N PRO A 166 -2.20 -4.54 -0.23
CA PRO A 166 -3.22 -5.21 -1.01
C PRO A 166 -2.75 -5.50 -2.45
N GLY A 167 -2.99 -6.73 -2.90
CA GLY A 167 -2.58 -7.19 -4.22
C GLY A 167 -1.11 -7.65 -4.33
N ASP A 168 -0.36 -7.65 -3.24
CA ASP A 168 1.01 -8.17 -3.25
C ASP A 168 1.02 -9.69 -3.46
N VAL A 169 2.08 -10.17 -4.11
CA VAL A 169 2.42 -11.59 -4.19
C VAL A 169 3.69 -11.82 -3.38
N ILE A 170 3.58 -12.64 -2.34
CA ILE A 170 4.69 -13.06 -1.47
C ILE A 170 5.09 -14.45 -1.90
N ARG A 171 6.35 -14.64 -2.31
CA ARG A 171 6.92 -15.93 -2.64
C ARG A 171 7.99 -16.29 -1.61
N VAL A 172 7.85 -17.47 -1.03
CA VAL A 172 8.85 -18.06 -0.15
C VAL A 172 9.60 -19.10 -0.96
N ASP A 173 10.88 -18.90 -1.14
CA ASP A 173 11.70 -19.81 -1.95
C ASP A 173 12.17 -21.02 -1.13
N GLU A 174 12.54 -22.08 -1.84
CA GLU A 174 13.06 -23.30 -1.25
C GLU A 174 14.53 -23.11 -0.85
N ARG A 175 14.91 -23.67 0.29
CA ARG A 175 16.29 -23.71 0.74
C ARG A 175 17.14 -24.54 -0.22
N LEU A 176 18.14 -23.90 -0.82
CA LEU A 176 19.19 -24.59 -1.53
C LEU A 176 20.18 -25.11 -0.49
N PHE A 177 20.49 -26.38 -0.54
CA PHE A 177 21.30 -27.17 0.41
C PHE A 177 22.60 -26.49 0.85
#